data_036f80d00251b1d6d1f85203912210a3
#
_entry.id   036f80d00251b1d6d1f85203912210a3
#
_cell.length_a   1.000
_cell.length_b   1.000
_cell.length_c   1.000
_cell.angle_alpha   90.00
_cell.angle_beta   90.00
_cell.angle_gamma   90.00
#
_symmetry.space_group_name_H-M   'P 1'
#
loop_
_entity.id
_entity.type
_entity.pdbx_description
1 polymer ?
#
loop_
_entity_poly.entity_id
_entity_poly.type
_entity_poly.pdbx_seq_one_letter_code
_entity_poly.pdbx_strand_id
1 'polypeptide(L)'
;MNRYREGYIDVRNPFHPNLVSRINFSAIDAIFFCTKNTIPIIDSIKEIKKPILFHIPVTSYKNHIEPNVISKRKIIEAIKQLSLLLGKDNVVVRYDPIFISDKYSLTYHIKAFEKLCKNLDGYISKILISTGFCDYKTSI
;
A
#
# COMPACT_ATOMS: atom_id res chain seq x y z
N MET A 1 -2.26 13.87 -8.98
CA MET A 1 -1.37 14.36 -10.09
C MET A 1 -1.20 15.88 -10.15
N ASN A 2 -2.19 16.69 -9.76
CA ASN A 2 -2.06 18.16 -9.84
C ASN A 2 -0.78 18.69 -9.19
N ARG A 3 -0.44 18.25 -7.97
CA ARG A 3 0.79 18.67 -7.27
C ARG A 3 2.08 18.32 -8.03
N TYR A 4 2.10 17.18 -8.70
CA TYR A 4 3.26 16.81 -9.50
C TYR A 4 3.44 17.74 -10.71
N ARG A 5 2.34 18.14 -11.36
CA ARG A 5 2.35 19.11 -12.47
C ARG A 5 2.75 20.52 -12.01
N GLU A 6 2.38 20.90 -10.77
CA GLU A 6 2.82 22.17 -10.14
C GLU A 6 4.32 22.17 -9.81
N GLY A 7 4.98 21.00 -9.79
CA GLY A 7 6.39 20.84 -9.54
C GLY A 7 6.80 20.76 -8.07
N TYR A 8 5.86 20.91 -7.14
CA TYR A 8 6.13 20.85 -5.70
C TYR A 8 4.94 20.35 -4.88
N ILE A 9 5.20 19.99 -3.65
CA ILE A 9 4.20 19.70 -2.63
C ILE A 9 4.60 20.34 -1.29
N ASP A 10 3.64 20.96 -0.63
CA ASP A 10 3.77 21.46 0.73
C ASP A 10 3.26 20.43 1.73
N VAL A 11 4.16 19.98 2.62
CA VAL A 11 3.88 18.95 3.63
C VAL A 11 3.88 19.60 5.00
N ARG A 12 2.77 19.48 5.73
CA ARG A 12 2.67 19.91 7.12
C ARG A 12 3.27 18.86 8.04
N ASN A 13 4.07 19.31 9.00
CA ASN A 13 4.55 18.43 10.05
C ASN A 13 3.36 18.00 10.95
N PRO A 14 3.09 16.69 11.14
CA PRO A 14 1.95 16.23 11.94
C PRO A 14 2.08 16.58 13.42
N PHE A 15 3.28 16.76 13.94
CA PHE A 15 3.54 17.12 15.34
C PHE A 15 3.65 18.65 15.57
N HIS A 16 3.91 19.41 14.51
CA HIS A 16 4.02 20.86 14.52
C HIS A 16 3.29 21.46 13.33
N PRO A 17 1.94 21.61 13.39
CA PRO A 17 1.12 22.02 12.23
C PRO A 17 1.50 23.35 11.59
N ASN A 18 2.19 24.23 12.33
CA ASN A 18 2.67 25.52 11.83
C ASN A 18 3.95 25.39 10.96
N LEU A 19 4.63 24.24 11.01
CA LEU A 19 5.79 23.95 10.18
C LEU A 19 5.34 23.32 8.87
N VAL A 20 5.57 24.01 7.78
CA VAL A 20 5.31 23.54 6.43
C VAL A 20 6.63 23.42 5.69
N SER A 21 6.91 22.23 5.15
CA SER A 21 8.09 21.96 4.33
C SER A 21 7.69 21.85 2.88
N ARG A 22 8.33 22.59 1.99
CA ARG A 22 8.16 22.45 0.55
C ARG A 22 9.13 21.44 -0.02
N ILE A 23 8.60 20.48 -0.76
CA ILE A 23 9.38 19.47 -1.48
C ILE A 23 9.21 19.74 -2.97
N ASN A 24 10.30 20.07 -3.65
CA ASN A 24 10.33 20.26 -5.10
C ASN A 24 10.57 18.91 -5.78
N PHE A 25 9.73 18.53 -6.73
CA PHE A 25 9.88 17.25 -7.43
C PHE A 25 11.12 17.17 -8.33
N SER A 26 11.72 18.30 -8.69
CA SER A 26 13.02 18.33 -9.37
C SER A 26 14.17 17.85 -8.48
N ALA A 27 14.07 18.09 -7.18
CA ALA A 27 15.13 17.81 -6.19
C ALA A 27 15.07 16.40 -5.57
N ILE A 28 14.08 15.56 -5.93
CA ILE A 28 13.97 14.19 -5.43
C ILE A 28 14.49 13.18 -6.45
N ASP A 29 14.99 12.04 -5.97
CA ASP A 29 15.49 10.95 -6.82
C ASP A 29 14.40 9.97 -7.20
N ALA A 30 13.44 9.71 -6.31
CA ALA A 30 12.36 8.74 -6.51
C ALA A 30 11.09 9.13 -5.75
N ILE A 31 9.96 8.51 -6.12
CA ILE A 31 8.68 8.64 -5.42
C ILE A 31 8.25 7.28 -4.89
N PHE A 32 8.00 7.25 -3.60
CA PHE A 32 7.52 6.06 -2.90
C PHE A 32 6.06 6.23 -2.50
N PHE A 33 5.18 5.38 -3.03
CA PHE A 33 3.77 5.37 -2.69
C PHE A 33 3.45 4.25 -1.70
N CYS A 34 2.81 4.60 -0.58
CA CYS A 34 2.31 3.64 0.38
C CYS A 34 0.78 3.84 0.54
N THR A 35 -0.01 3.05 -0.18
CA THR A 35 -1.47 3.21 -0.19
C THR A 35 -2.19 1.91 -0.57
N LYS A 36 -3.39 1.67 0.01
CA LYS A 36 -4.28 0.57 -0.38
C LYS A 36 -5.08 0.88 -1.64
N ASN A 37 -5.31 2.14 -1.96
CA ASN A 37 -6.07 2.54 -3.14
C ASN A 37 -5.17 3.24 -4.15
N THR A 38 -4.69 2.49 -5.11
CA THR A 38 -3.82 2.98 -6.19
C THR A 38 -4.60 3.36 -7.46
N ILE A 39 -5.91 3.03 -7.54
CA ILE A 39 -6.73 3.27 -8.72
C ILE A 39 -6.65 4.71 -9.23
N PRO A 40 -6.75 5.76 -8.36
CA PRO A 40 -6.77 7.13 -8.84
C PRO A 40 -5.50 7.61 -9.55
N ILE A 41 -4.37 6.89 -9.41
CA ILE A 41 -3.11 7.31 -10.01
C ILE A 41 -2.74 6.50 -11.27
N ILE A 42 -3.37 5.35 -11.50
CA ILE A 42 -2.98 4.43 -12.58
C ILE A 42 -2.92 5.12 -13.94
N ASP A 43 -3.97 5.86 -14.30
CA ASP A 43 -4.08 6.50 -15.61
C ASP A 43 -3.02 7.59 -15.82
N SER A 44 -2.58 8.21 -14.74
CA SER A 44 -1.62 9.32 -14.76
C SER A 44 -0.19 8.91 -14.41
N ILE A 45 0.06 7.63 -14.12
CA ILE A 45 1.36 7.18 -13.64
C ILE A 45 2.49 7.44 -14.63
N LYS A 46 2.20 7.41 -15.93
CA LYS A 46 3.14 7.66 -17.01
C LYS A 46 3.61 9.12 -17.10
N GLU A 47 2.90 10.04 -16.47
CA GLU A 47 3.30 11.46 -16.39
C GLU A 47 4.50 11.64 -15.45
N ILE A 48 4.67 10.74 -14.49
CA ILE A 48 5.77 10.80 -13.53
C ILE A 48 7.06 10.34 -14.21
N LYS A 49 8.05 11.21 -14.27
CA LYS A 49 9.35 10.94 -14.91
C LYS A 49 10.44 10.46 -13.92
N LYS A 50 10.11 10.43 -12.64
CA LYS A 50 11.01 9.92 -11.59
C LYS A 50 10.78 8.42 -11.38
N PRO A 51 11.78 7.67 -10.91
CA PRO A 51 11.58 6.30 -10.45
C PRO A 51 10.45 6.22 -9.42
N ILE A 52 9.61 5.19 -9.54
CA ILE A 52 8.43 4.99 -8.69
C ILE A 52 8.50 3.62 -8.05
N LEU A 53 8.21 3.57 -6.76
CA LEU A 53 8.03 2.34 -6.01
C LEU A 53 6.68 2.37 -5.29
N PHE A 54 5.93 1.27 -5.36
CA PHE A 54 4.70 1.09 -4.62
C PHE A 54 4.86 0.05 -3.51
N HIS A 55 4.42 0.41 -2.29
CA HIS A 55 4.10 -0.54 -1.23
C HIS A 55 2.59 -0.54 -1.00
N ILE A 56 1.95 -1.66 -1.33
CA ILE A 56 0.50 -1.77 -1.32
C ILE A 56 0.07 -2.75 -0.22
N PRO A 57 -0.48 -2.26 0.90
CA PRO A 57 -1.00 -3.14 1.94
C PRO A 57 -2.23 -3.91 1.44
N VAL A 58 -2.18 -5.24 1.54
CA VAL A 58 -3.30 -6.15 1.23
C VAL A 58 -3.51 -7.07 2.42
N THR A 59 -4.44 -6.70 3.27
CA THR A 59 -4.80 -7.49 4.46
C THR A 59 -5.93 -8.47 4.15
N SER A 60 -6.10 -9.50 4.97
CA SER A 60 -7.20 -10.45 4.84
C SER A 60 -8.47 -10.10 5.63
N TYR A 61 -8.45 -8.97 6.36
CA TYR A 61 -9.56 -8.58 7.22
C TYR A 61 -10.81 -8.17 6.45
N LYS A 62 -11.99 -8.38 7.07
CA LYS A 62 -13.28 -8.01 6.50
C LYS A 62 -13.67 -6.59 6.87
N ASN A 63 -14.77 -6.11 6.29
CA ASN A 63 -15.23 -4.72 6.42
C ASN A 63 -15.46 -4.24 7.86
N HIS A 64 -15.72 -5.13 8.84
CA HIS A 64 -15.86 -4.71 10.24
C HIS A 64 -14.51 -4.29 10.88
N ILE A 65 -13.37 -4.70 10.30
CA ILE A 65 -12.04 -4.21 10.68
C ILE A 65 -11.60 -3.07 9.75
N GLU A 66 -11.95 -3.16 8.47
CA GLU A 66 -11.53 -2.21 7.43
C GLU A 66 -12.74 -1.68 6.64
N PRO A 67 -13.63 -0.88 7.27
CA PRO A 67 -14.91 -0.48 6.66
C PRO A 67 -14.74 0.39 5.40
N ASN A 68 -13.68 1.19 5.35
CA ASN A 68 -13.45 2.17 4.28
C ASN A 68 -12.45 1.70 3.21
N VAL A 69 -12.03 0.44 3.26
CA VAL A 69 -11.10 -0.11 2.26
C VAL A 69 -11.87 -0.65 1.06
N ILE A 70 -11.46 -0.25 -0.13
CA ILE A 70 -12.01 -0.79 -1.39
C ILE A 70 -11.87 -2.32 -1.43
N SER A 71 -12.69 -2.98 -2.25
CA SER A 71 -12.70 -4.44 -2.30
C SER A 71 -11.32 -5.01 -2.65
N LYS A 72 -10.93 -6.10 -2.00
CA LYS A 72 -9.65 -6.81 -2.23
C LYS A 72 -9.44 -7.15 -3.71
N ARG A 73 -10.52 -7.51 -4.41
CA ARG A 73 -10.49 -7.78 -5.85
C ARG A 73 -9.99 -6.56 -6.63
N LYS A 74 -10.53 -5.36 -6.35
CA LYS A 74 -10.10 -4.13 -7.01
C LYS A 74 -8.64 -3.79 -6.70
N ILE A 75 -8.18 -4.04 -5.46
CA ILE A 75 -6.77 -3.85 -5.08
C ILE A 75 -5.88 -4.78 -5.90
N ILE A 76 -6.22 -6.07 -5.99
CA ILE A 76 -5.44 -7.07 -6.74
C ILE A 76 -5.36 -6.70 -8.23
N GLU A 77 -6.47 -6.30 -8.84
CA GLU A 77 -6.48 -5.85 -10.24
C GLU A 77 -5.60 -4.61 -10.46
N ALA A 78 -5.67 -3.64 -9.54
CA ALA A 78 -4.82 -2.46 -9.59
C ALA A 78 -3.31 -2.79 -9.43
N ILE A 79 -2.95 -3.76 -8.56
CA ILE A 79 -1.58 -4.27 -8.42
C ILE A 79 -1.09 -4.85 -9.75
N LYS A 80 -1.90 -5.69 -10.41
CA LYS A 80 -1.55 -6.27 -11.70
C LYS A 80 -1.32 -5.21 -12.76
N GLN A 81 -2.21 -4.22 -12.85
CA GLN A 81 -2.06 -3.10 -13.78
C GLN A 81 -0.77 -2.30 -13.52
N LEU A 82 -0.48 -1.96 -12.26
CA LEU A 82 0.74 -1.26 -11.89
C LEU A 82 1.99 -2.08 -12.22
N SER A 83 1.96 -3.38 -11.96
CA SER A 83 3.06 -4.28 -12.29
C SER A 83 3.36 -4.31 -13.80
N LEU A 84 2.32 -4.33 -14.62
CA LEU A 84 2.48 -4.28 -16.10
C LEU A 84 3.02 -2.91 -16.57
N LEU A 85 2.69 -1.82 -15.87
CA LEU A 85 3.14 -0.47 -16.22
C LEU A 85 4.56 -0.14 -15.73
N LEU A 86 4.93 -0.62 -14.54
CA LEU A 86 6.14 -0.22 -13.83
C LEU A 86 7.19 -1.35 -13.72
N GLY A 87 6.80 -2.58 -14.00
CA GLY A 87 7.60 -3.78 -13.73
C GLY A 87 7.34 -4.35 -12.34
N LYS A 88 7.46 -5.69 -12.22
CA LYS A 88 7.13 -6.46 -11.01
C LYS A 88 7.99 -6.10 -9.79
N ASP A 89 9.19 -5.57 -10.00
CA ASP A 89 10.13 -5.22 -8.92
C ASP A 89 9.80 -3.87 -8.28
N ASN A 90 9.00 -3.04 -8.96
CA ASN A 90 8.57 -1.72 -8.47
C ASN A 90 7.23 -1.76 -7.72
N VAL A 91 6.62 -2.93 -7.61
CA VAL A 91 5.34 -3.12 -6.91
C VAL A 91 5.50 -4.18 -5.83
N VAL A 92 5.59 -3.73 -4.59
CA VAL A 92 5.73 -4.58 -3.42
C VAL A 92 4.39 -4.66 -2.69
N VAL A 93 3.94 -5.87 -2.42
CA VAL A 93 2.73 -6.10 -1.61
C VAL A 93 3.12 -6.26 -0.15
N ARG A 94 2.32 -5.70 0.75
CA ARG A 94 2.49 -5.85 2.20
C ARG A 94 1.29 -6.61 2.76
N TYR A 95 1.53 -7.82 3.28
CA TYR A 95 0.54 -8.60 4.01
C TYR A 95 0.76 -8.36 5.51
N ASP A 96 0.39 -7.16 5.96
CA ASP A 96 0.64 -6.68 7.31
C ASP A 96 -0.41 -5.63 7.78
N PRO A 97 -0.62 -5.49 9.09
CA PRO A 97 -0.16 -6.39 10.15
C PRO A 97 -0.96 -7.70 10.19
N ILE A 98 -0.33 -8.78 10.62
CA ILE A 98 -1.02 -10.02 10.97
C ILE A 98 -1.31 -10.00 12.48
N PHE A 99 -2.56 -10.13 12.87
CA PHE A 99 -2.96 -10.39 14.26
C PHE A 99 -3.81 -11.67 14.33
N ILE A 100 -3.63 -12.46 15.38
CA ILE A 100 -4.33 -13.72 15.60
C ILE A 100 -5.49 -13.50 16.57
N SER A 101 -6.66 -14.03 16.22
CA SER A 101 -7.87 -14.07 17.04
C SER A 101 -8.68 -15.32 16.67
N ASP A 102 -9.75 -15.59 17.41
CA ASP A 102 -10.65 -16.73 17.11
C ASP A 102 -11.16 -16.69 15.67
N LYS A 103 -11.50 -15.51 15.17
CA LYS A 103 -12.00 -15.29 13.81
C LYS A 103 -10.88 -15.29 12.75
N TYR A 104 -9.71 -14.81 13.10
CA TYR A 104 -8.55 -14.67 12.23
C TYR A 104 -7.41 -15.54 12.73
N SER A 105 -7.65 -16.86 12.71
CA SER A 105 -6.69 -17.86 13.17
C SER A 105 -5.47 -17.95 12.25
N LEU A 106 -4.41 -18.59 12.71
CA LEU A 106 -3.23 -18.87 11.89
C LEU A 106 -3.62 -19.59 10.58
N THR A 107 -4.48 -20.62 10.67
CA THR A 107 -4.97 -21.35 9.49
C THR A 107 -5.73 -20.43 8.51
N TYR A 108 -6.50 -19.48 9.02
CA TYR A 108 -7.16 -18.46 8.19
C TYR A 108 -6.14 -17.64 7.42
N HIS A 109 -5.10 -17.12 8.10
CA HIS A 109 -4.08 -16.31 7.48
C HIS A 109 -3.26 -17.10 6.44
N ILE A 110 -2.90 -18.34 6.72
CA ILE A 110 -2.21 -19.22 5.76
C ILE A 110 -3.02 -19.35 4.46
N LYS A 111 -4.30 -19.72 4.56
CA LYS A 111 -5.18 -19.87 3.39
C LYS A 111 -5.36 -18.54 2.62
N ALA A 112 -5.50 -17.44 3.35
CA ALA A 112 -5.65 -16.11 2.73
C ALA A 112 -4.38 -15.69 2.00
N PHE A 113 -3.21 -15.95 2.59
CA PHE A 113 -1.91 -15.66 2.00
C PHE A 113 -1.63 -16.53 0.76
N GLU A 114 -1.89 -17.82 0.82
CA GLU A 114 -1.79 -18.70 -0.35
C GLU A 114 -2.65 -18.21 -1.52
N LYS A 115 -3.90 -17.80 -1.22
CA LYS A 115 -4.79 -17.23 -2.24
C LYS A 115 -4.23 -15.93 -2.82
N LEU A 116 -3.65 -15.06 -1.98
CA LEU A 116 -3.01 -13.83 -2.41
C LEU A 116 -1.84 -14.13 -3.35
N CYS A 117 -0.94 -15.04 -2.95
CA CYS A 117 0.21 -15.46 -3.76
C CYS A 117 -0.24 -16.00 -5.13
N LYS A 118 -1.22 -16.91 -5.16
CA LYS A 118 -1.77 -17.47 -6.41
C LYS A 118 -2.36 -16.40 -7.34
N ASN A 119 -3.01 -15.37 -6.77
CA ASN A 119 -3.58 -14.28 -7.58
C ASN A 119 -2.53 -13.33 -8.15
N LEU A 120 -1.37 -13.21 -7.50
CA LEU A 120 -0.31 -12.25 -7.85
C LEU A 120 0.91 -12.92 -8.45
N ASP A 121 0.85 -14.24 -8.68
CA ASP A 121 1.92 -14.99 -9.33
C ASP A 121 2.26 -14.38 -10.70
N GLY A 122 3.54 -14.17 -10.94
CA GLY A 122 4.06 -13.51 -12.14
C GLY A 122 3.95 -11.99 -12.17
N TYR A 123 3.15 -11.37 -11.28
CA TYR A 123 2.95 -9.91 -11.25
C TYR A 123 3.83 -9.17 -10.25
N ILE A 124 4.30 -9.83 -9.21
CA ILE A 124 5.16 -9.22 -8.19
C ILE A 124 6.34 -10.14 -7.89
N SER A 125 7.44 -9.57 -7.45
CA SER A 125 8.64 -10.31 -7.03
C SER A 125 8.75 -10.45 -5.51
N LYS A 126 8.00 -9.65 -4.74
CA LYS A 126 8.15 -9.59 -3.29
C LYS A 126 6.83 -9.31 -2.57
N ILE A 127 6.63 -10.02 -1.46
CA ILE A 127 5.61 -9.72 -0.44
C ILE A 127 6.32 -9.52 0.90
N LEU A 128 6.03 -8.42 1.57
CA LEU A 128 6.48 -8.16 2.93
C LEU A 128 5.42 -8.65 3.91
N ILE A 129 5.84 -9.34 4.95
CA ILE A 129 4.98 -9.87 6.01
C ILE A 129 5.46 -9.31 7.34
N SER A 130 4.54 -8.83 8.17
CA SER A 130 4.84 -8.52 9.57
C SER A 130 3.70 -8.95 10.49
N THR A 131 4.06 -9.40 11.69
CA THR A 131 3.12 -9.69 12.77
C THR A 131 3.06 -8.50 13.71
N GLY A 132 1.86 -8.06 14.04
CA GLY A 132 1.63 -7.09 15.10
C GLY A 132 1.41 -7.82 16.42
N PHE A 133 2.26 -7.58 17.41
CA PHE A 133 1.94 -7.92 18.79
C PHE A 133 1.11 -6.77 19.35
N CYS A 134 -0.21 -6.97 19.45
CA CYS A 134 -1.06 -6.09 20.23
C CYS A 134 -1.11 -6.64 21.66
N ASP A 135 -0.23 -6.18 22.51
CA ASP A 135 -0.46 -6.24 23.96
C ASP A 135 -1.56 -5.24 24.31
N TYR A 136 -2.80 -5.56 23.93
CA TYR A 136 -3.94 -4.88 24.56
C TYR A 136 -4.04 -5.38 25.99
N LYS A 137 -3.36 -4.72 26.90
CA LYS A 137 -3.79 -4.70 28.30
C LYS A 137 -5.15 -4.00 28.29
N THR A 138 -6.21 -4.78 28.24
CA THR A 138 -7.55 -4.33 28.58
C THR A 138 -7.51 -3.92 30.04
N SER A 139 -7.31 -2.62 30.29
CA SER A 139 -7.67 -2.03 31.57
C SER A 139 -9.19 -2.00 31.58
N ILE A 140 -9.77 -2.92 32.37
CA ILE A 140 -11.16 -2.89 32.79
C ILE A 140 -11.28 -1.81 33.87
#